data_0da9074369cf7bd42f761773c0f42713
#
_entry.id   0da9074369cf7bd42f761773c0f42713
#
_cell.length_a   1.000
_cell.length_b   1.000
_cell.length_c   1.000
_cell.angle_alpha   90.00
_cell.angle_beta   90.00
_cell.angle_gamma   90.00
#
_symmetry.space_group_name_H-M   'P 1'
#
loop_
_entity.id
_entity.type
_entity.pdbx_description
1 polymer ?
#
loop_
_entity_poly.entity_id
_entity_poly.type
_entity_poly.pdbx_seq_one_letter_code
_entity_poly.pdbx_strand_id
1 'polypeptide(L)'
;MKSPLLHLAAALAALVPALSSAQTIVDEWPNVKAPAAPTLKPVSVDPKTTALLMLDFVPPTCGARPRCLASLPAMTKLLEQARTHGMTVAHSVTGTTKAEDILKDVAPRAGEPVVQSSIDKFRNTDLEKILKDKGIQTVIVTGTSANGAVLNTATAAALRGMKVVLPVDGISASDTYTEQYVAWHMVNAPAVAPSTTLTKTELLKF
;
A
#
# COMPACT_ATOMS: atom_id res chain seq x y z
N MET A 1 26.31 31.56 83.02
CA MET A 1 26.66 31.31 81.60
C MET A 1 25.61 30.33 81.07
N LYS A 2 24.69 30.82 80.22
CA LYS A 2 23.58 30.04 79.70
C LYS A 2 23.88 29.77 78.22
N SER A 3 24.01 28.48 77.81
CA SER A 3 24.16 28.04 76.41
C SER A 3 22.80 27.98 75.73
N PRO A 4 22.64 28.43 74.48
CA PRO A 4 21.43 28.22 73.73
C PRO A 4 21.52 26.91 72.95
N LEU A 5 20.53 26.05 73.10
CA LEU A 5 20.30 24.87 72.29
C LEU A 5 19.76 25.32 70.84
N LEU A 6 20.53 25.01 69.82
CA LEU A 6 20.11 25.13 68.42
C LEU A 6 19.21 23.95 68.11
N HIS A 7 17.96 24.22 67.80
CA HIS A 7 17.04 23.23 67.20
C HIS A 7 17.21 23.20 65.73
N LEU A 8 17.81 22.12 65.22
CA LEU A 8 17.92 21.86 63.75
C LEU A 8 16.63 21.17 63.31
N ALA A 9 15.73 21.91 62.66
CA ALA A 9 14.53 21.36 62.02
C ALA A 9 14.93 20.78 60.68
N ALA A 10 14.98 19.44 60.56
CA ALA A 10 15.17 18.75 59.31
C ALA A 10 13.83 18.73 58.53
N ALA A 11 13.75 19.53 57.49
CA ALA A 11 12.62 19.47 56.57
C ALA A 11 12.73 18.24 55.65
N LEU A 12 11.90 17.21 55.91
CA LEU A 12 11.71 16.06 55.00
C LEU A 12 10.93 16.54 53.80
N ALA A 13 11.60 16.78 52.67
CA ALA A 13 10.95 16.97 51.38
C ALA A 13 10.42 15.63 50.88
N ALA A 14 9.12 15.40 50.98
CA ALA A 14 8.46 14.23 50.41
C ALA A 14 8.55 14.34 48.87
N LEU A 15 9.40 13.50 48.23
CA LEU A 15 9.36 13.26 46.79
C LEU A 15 8.04 12.53 46.50
N VAL A 16 7.02 13.25 46.05
CA VAL A 16 5.84 12.65 45.44
C VAL A 16 6.27 12.17 44.04
N PRO A 17 6.25 10.84 43.77
CA PRO A 17 6.49 10.39 42.41
C PRO A 17 5.38 10.97 41.53
N ALA A 18 5.75 11.80 40.57
CA ALA A 18 4.86 12.20 39.50
C ALA A 18 4.46 10.91 38.77
N LEU A 19 3.21 10.47 38.95
CA LEU A 19 2.61 9.43 38.12
C LEU A 19 2.63 9.97 36.68
N SER A 20 3.66 9.59 35.90
CA SER A 20 3.69 9.83 34.47
C SER A 20 2.53 9.03 33.91
N SER A 21 1.40 9.68 33.69
CA SER A 21 0.31 9.13 32.91
C SER A 21 0.89 8.82 31.53
N ALA A 22 0.83 7.55 31.11
CA ALA A 22 1.29 7.16 29.77
C ALA A 22 0.50 7.96 28.74
N GLN A 23 1.20 8.81 27.98
CA GLN A 23 0.58 9.57 26.89
C GLN A 23 0.13 8.59 25.80
N THR A 24 -1.11 8.74 25.37
CA THR A 24 -1.72 7.94 24.32
C THR A 24 -1.71 8.72 23.00
N ILE A 25 -1.99 8.04 21.88
CA ILE A 25 -2.13 8.70 20.58
C ILE A 25 -3.20 9.81 20.62
N VAL A 26 -4.22 9.68 21.48
CA VAL A 26 -5.27 10.70 21.62
C VAL A 26 -4.71 12.02 22.13
N ASP A 27 -3.79 11.96 23.09
CA ASP A 27 -3.13 13.13 23.68
C ASP A 27 -2.16 13.80 22.70
N GLU A 28 -1.52 12.99 21.84
CA GLU A 28 -0.49 13.42 20.89
C GLU A 28 -1.03 13.73 19.48
N TRP A 29 -2.30 13.45 19.21
CA TRP A 29 -2.88 13.54 17.85
C TRP A 29 -2.57 14.84 17.10
N PRO A 30 -2.69 16.03 17.71
CA PRO A 30 -2.38 17.29 17.04
C PRO A 30 -0.90 17.47 16.67
N ASN A 31 -0.02 16.69 17.32
CA ASN A 31 1.43 16.79 17.18
C ASN A 31 2.01 15.72 16.24
N VAL A 32 1.20 14.76 15.78
CA VAL A 32 1.64 13.71 14.85
C VAL A 32 2.09 14.34 13.54
N LYS A 33 3.35 14.11 13.20
CA LYS A 33 3.92 14.52 11.90
C LYS A 33 3.96 13.33 10.96
N ALA A 34 3.60 13.56 9.69
CA ALA A 34 3.78 12.55 8.66
C ALA A 34 5.27 12.15 8.57
N PRO A 35 5.59 10.85 8.49
CA PRO A 35 6.96 10.40 8.24
C PRO A 35 7.51 10.96 6.93
N ALA A 36 8.84 11.01 6.82
CA ALA A 36 9.49 11.33 5.55
C ALA A 36 9.05 10.37 4.44
N ALA A 37 9.04 10.85 3.21
CA ALA A 37 8.69 10.03 2.05
C ALA A 37 9.64 8.82 1.97
N PRO A 38 9.12 7.59 1.79
CA PRO A 38 9.95 6.40 1.63
C PRO A 38 10.83 6.49 0.38
N THR A 39 12.01 5.83 0.44
CA THR A 39 12.92 5.77 -0.69
C THR A 39 12.37 4.86 -1.79
N LEU A 40 12.30 5.36 -3.02
CA LEU A 40 11.95 4.58 -4.20
C LEU A 40 13.19 3.93 -4.79
N LYS A 41 13.08 2.66 -5.20
CA LYS A 41 14.20 1.87 -5.73
C LYS A 41 13.96 1.47 -7.19
N PRO A 42 14.99 1.45 -8.05
CA PRO A 42 14.92 0.73 -9.31
C PRO A 42 14.64 -0.75 -9.06
N VAL A 43 13.76 -1.34 -9.89
CA VAL A 43 13.39 -2.75 -9.79
C VAL A 43 13.47 -3.39 -11.16
N SER A 44 14.22 -4.49 -11.26
CA SER A 44 14.15 -5.39 -12.43
C SER A 44 13.32 -6.60 -12.06
N VAL A 45 12.36 -6.97 -12.89
CA VAL A 45 11.49 -8.12 -12.71
C VAL A 45 11.67 -9.12 -13.85
N ASP A 46 11.51 -10.40 -13.55
CA ASP A 46 11.38 -11.43 -14.59
C ASP A 46 9.91 -11.49 -15.04
N PRO A 47 9.60 -11.17 -16.30
CA PRO A 47 8.21 -11.19 -16.79
C PRO A 47 7.53 -12.56 -16.69
N LYS A 48 8.30 -13.66 -16.70
CA LYS A 48 7.75 -15.02 -16.64
C LYS A 48 7.22 -15.38 -15.26
N THR A 49 7.79 -14.79 -14.20
CA THR A 49 7.43 -15.08 -12.80
C THR A 49 6.79 -13.88 -12.11
N THR A 50 6.48 -12.82 -12.86
CA THR A 50 5.86 -11.60 -12.35
C THR A 50 4.48 -11.39 -12.99
N ALA A 51 3.52 -10.92 -12.20
CA ALA A 51 2.22 -10.49 -12.70
C ALA A 51 1.98 -9.00 -12.41
N LEU A 52 1.34 -8.31 -13.36
CA LEU A 52 0.79 -6.97 -13.17
C LEU A 52 -0.66 -7.08 -12.75
N LEU A 53 -1.00 -6.51 -11.59
CA LEU A 53 -2.36 -6.43 -11.06
C LEU A 53 -2.91 -5.02 -11.27
N MET A 54 -3.97 -4.90 -12.09
CA MET A 54 -4.65 -3.67 -12.45
C MET A 54 -5.97 -3.59 -11.66
N LEU A 55 -5.95 -2.89 -10.51
CA LEU A 55 -7.04 -2.97 -9.54
C LEU A 55 -8.05 -1.83 -9.68
N ASP A 56 -9.31 -2.21 -9.98
CA ASP A 56 -10.50 -1.38 -9.90
C ASP A 56 -10.48 -0.08 -10.72
N PHE A 57 -9.90 -0.11 -11.90
CA PHE A 57 -9.94 1.00 -12.87
C PHE A 57 -11.32 1.10 -13.53
N VAL A 58 -12.35 1.29 -12.74
CA VAL A 58 -13.76 1.38 -13.19
C VAL A 58 -14.39 2.73 -12.82
N PRO A 59 -15.49 3.17 -13.49
CA PRO A 59 -16.06 4.50 -13.30
C PRO A 59 -16.33 4.89 -11.83
N PRO A 60 -16.96 4.05 -10.97
CA PRO A 60 -17.28 4.48 -9.60
C PRO A 60 -16.07 4.62 -8.69
N THR A 61 -14.93 4.04 -9.05
CA THR A 61 -13.68 4.12 -8.27
C THR A 61 -12.67 5.06 -8.93
N CYS A 62 -12.11 4.70 -10.07
CA CYS A 62 -11.14 5.51 -10.80
C CYS A 62 -11.79 6.74 -11.47
N GLY A 63 -12.89 6.54 -12.20
CA GLY A 63 -13.57 7.62 -12.90
C GLY A 63 -14.04 8.76 -11.99
N ALA A 64 -14.36 8.46 -10.75
CA ALA A 64 -14.77 9.45 -9.75
C ALA A 64 -13.60 10.13 -9.02
N ARG A 65 -12.33 9.75 -9.33
CA ARG A 65 -11.14 10.28 -8.64
C ARG A 65 -10.18 10.94 -9.60
N PRO A 66 -10.02 12.29 -9.56
CA PRO A 66 -9.10 13.00 -10.46
C PRO A 66 -7.66 12.45 -10.41
N ARG A 67 -7.19 12.04 -9.24
CA ARG A 67 -5.85 11.47 -9.06
C ARG A 67 -5.68 10.13 -9.78
N CYS A 68 -6.72 9.30 -9.79
CA CYS A 68 -6.70 8.05 -10.57
C CYS A 68 -6.70 8.33 -12.07
N LEU A 69 -7.57 9.22 -12.54
CA LEU A 69 -7.59 9.60 -13.95
C LEU A 69 -6.24 10.18 -14.41
N ALA A 70 -5.58 10.98 -13.57
CA ALA A 70 -4.25 11.51 -13.85
C ALA A 70 -3.16 10.44 -13.97
N SER A 71 -3.33 9.26 -13.34
CA SER A 71 -2.37 8.15 -13.44
C SER A 71 -2.54 7.32 -14.72
N LEU A 72 -3.68 7.40 -15.43
CA LEU A 72 -3.98 6.54 -16.58
C LEU A 72 -2.90 6.53 -17.67
N PRO A 73 -2.28 7.65 -18.08
CA PRO A 73 -1.22 7.60 -19.09
C PRO A 73 -0.03 6.72 -18.66
N ALA A 74 0.39 6.80 -17.40
CA ALA A 74 1.46 5.96 -16.87
C ALA A 74 1.02 4.49 -16.78
N MET A 75 -0.23 4.23 -16.40
CA MET A 75 -0.79 2.88 -16.30
C MET A 75 -0.96 2.23 -17.66
N THR A 76 -1.42 2.95 -18.67
CA THR A 76 -1.50 2.47 -20.05
C THR A 76 -0.11 2.06 -20.56
N LYS A 77 0.90 2.91 -20.34
CA LYS A 77 2.28 2.60 -20.71
C LYS A 77 2.82 1.36 -20.00
N LEU A 78 2.63 1.26 -18.69
CA LEU A 78 3.05 0.10 -17.91
C LEU A 78 2.36 -1.18 -18.37
N LEU A 79 1.05 -1.12 -18.62
CA LEU A 79 0.25 -2.25 -19.10
C LEU A 79 0.75 -2.75 -20.47
N GLU A 80 1.02 -1.83 -21.42
CA GLU A 80 1.57 -2.20 -22.71
C GLU A 80 2.99 -2.80 -22.62
N GLN A 81 3.82 -2.28 -21.72
CA GLN A 81 5.14 -2.86 -21.46
C GLN A 81 5.02 -4.29 -20.89
N ALA A 82 4.15 -4.51 -19.91
CA ALA A 82 3.89 -5.83 -19.36
C ALA A 82 3.44 -6.83 -20.44
N ARG A 83 2.51 -6.42 -21.30
CA ARG A 83 2.01 -7.21 -22.44
C ARG A 83 3.10 -7.52 -23.46
N THR A 84 3.92 -6.52 -23.82
CA THR A 84 5.01 -6.68 -24.79
C THR A 84 6.04 -7.70 -24.33
N HIS A 85 6.29 -7.76 -23.01
CA HIS A 85 7.22 -8.73 -22.42
C HIS A 85 6.57 -10.08 -22.04
N GLY A 86 5.29 -10.28 -22.40
CA GLY A 86 4.57 -11.54 -22.13
C GLY A 86 4.28 -11.77 -20.64
N MET A 87 4.26 -10.72 -19.83
CA MET A 87 3.95 -10.79 -18.41
C MET A 87 2.47 -11.17 -18.21
N THR A 88 2.19 -11.92 -17.16
CA THR A 88 0.80 -12.15 -16.73
C THR A 88 0.18 -10.83 -16.29
N VAL A 89 -0.96 -10.48 -16.86
CA VAL A 89 -1.78 -9.35 -16.43
C VAL A 89 -3.09 -9.89 -15.86
N ALA A 90 -3.51 -9.37 -14.71
CA ALA A 90 -4.81 -9.64 -14.13
C ALA A 90 -5.49 -8.33 -13.72
N HIS A 91 -6.78 -8.25 -13.98
CA HIS A 91 -7.59 -7.09 -13.66
C HIS A 91 -8.55 -7.40 -12.52
N SER A 92 -9.05 -6.38 -11.85
CA SER A 92 -10.15 -6.53 -10.92
C SER A 92 -11.23 -5.49 -11.10
N VAL A 93 -12.42 -5.89 -10.66
CA VAL A 93 -13.60 -5.03 -10.54
C VAL A 93 -14.18 -5.16 -9.14
N THR A 94 -15.03 -4.22 -8.75
CA THR A 94 -15.61 -4.18 -7.40
C THR A 94 -17.11 -3.81 -7.44
N GLY A 95 -17.82 -4.13 -6.37
CA GLY A 95 -19.25 -3.85 -6.27
C GLY A 95 -20.04 -4.58 -7.35
N THR A 96 -20.85 -3.83 -8.11
CA THR A 96 -21.67 -4.33 -9.22
C THR A 96 -21.02 -4.16 -10.59
N THR A 97 -19.79 -3.63 -10.64
CA THR A 97 -19.08 -3.42 -11.92
C THR A 97 -18.61 -4.73 -12.52
N LYS A 98 -18.48 -4.75 -13.84
CA LYS A 98 -18.08 -5.91 -14.64
C LYS A 98 -16.83 -5.60 -15.45
N ALA A 99 -16.30 -6.62 -16.12
CA ALA A 99 -15.10 -6.48 -16.95
C ALA A 99 -15.22 -5.41 -18.04
N GLU A 100 -16.39 -5.29 -18.66
CA GLU A 100 -16.70 -4.30 -19.68
C GLU A 100 -16.74 -2.85 -19.17
N ASP A 101 -16.85 -2.65 -17.85
CA ASP A 101 -16.84 -1.33 -17.22
C ASP A 101 -15.42 -0.81 -16.99
N ILE A 102 -14.39 -1.64 -17.18
CA ILE A 102 -13.00 -1.19 -16.99
C ILE A 102 -12.71 -0.10 -18.03
N LEU A 103 -12.09 1.00 -17.56
CA LEU A 103 -11.78 2.17 -18.38
C LEU A 103 -10.99 1.76 -19.63
N LYS A 104 -11.36 2.30 -20.79
CA LYS A 104 -10.82 1.91 -22.11
C LYS A 104 -9.31 1.97 -22.20
N ASP A 105 -8.69 2.96 -21.53
CA ASP A 105 -7.24 3.15 -21.52
C ASP A 105 -6.47 1.96 -20.96
N VAL A 106 -7.11 1.19 -20.09
CA VAL A 106 -6.52 0.05 -19.38
C VAL A 106 -7.40 -1.21 -19.46
N ALA A 107 -8.24 -1.29 -20.48
CA ALA A 107 -9.17 -2.42 -20.66
C ALA A 107 -8.42 -3.76 -20.83
N PRO A 108 -8.97 -4.86 -20.29
CA PRO A 108 -8.38 -6.19 -20.45
C PRO A 108 -8.42 -6.65 -21.90
N ARG A 109 -7.43 -7.46 -22.29
CA ARG A 109 -7.41 -8.19 -23.56
C ARG A 109 -7.94 -9.63 -23.36
N ALA A 110 -8.30 -10.26 -24.44
CA ALA A 110 -8.68 -11.68 -24.40
C ALA A 110 -7.58 -12.52 -23.72
N GLY A 111 -7.97 -13.35 -22.77
CA GLY A 111 -7.06 -14.18 -21.98
C GLY A 111 -6.49 -13.53 -20.72
N GLU A 112 -6.71 -12.24 -20.51
CA GLU A 112 -6.37 -11.57 -19.25
C GLU A 112 -7.53 -11.77 -18.24
N PRO A 113 -7.30 -12.43 -17.10
CA PRO A 113 -8.35 -12.69 -16.13
C PRO A 113 -8.84 -11.40 -15.46
N VAL A 114 -10.14 -11.35 -15.20
CA VAL A 114 -10.78 -10.30 -14.41
C VAL A 114 -11.43 -10.96 -13.19
N VAL A 115 -11.00 -10.58 -12.00
CA VAL A 115 -11.60 -11.07 -10.75
C VAL A 115 -12.51 -10.01 -10.14
N GLN A 116 -13.57 -10.45 -9.46
CA GLN A 116 -14.50 -9.56 -8.78
C GLN A 116 -14.45 -9.80 -7.27
N SER A 117 -14.07 -8.78 -6.52
CA SER A 117 -14.02 -8.83 -5.07
C SER A 117 -14.12 -7.40 -4.48
N SER A 118 -14.26 -7.30 -3.16
CA SER A 118 -14.24 -5.99 -2.50
C SER A 118 -12.80 -5.45 -2.39
N ILE A 119 -12.22 -5.40 -1.21
CA ILE A 119 -10.91 -4.76 -0.99
C ILE A 119 -9.70 -5.71 -1.13
N ASP A 120 -9.85 -6.99 -0.83
CA ASP A 120 -8.80 -8.02 -1.02
C ASP A 120 -9.17 -8.87 -2.24
N LYS A 121 -8.36 -8.78 -3.30
CA LYS A 121 -8.64 -9.46 -4.57
C LYS A 121 -8.35 -10.97 -4.56
N PHE A 122 -7.70 -11.47 -3.51
CA PHE A 122 -7.57 -12.91 -3.27
C PHE A 122 -8.80 -13.51 -2.60
N ARG A 123 -9.59 -12.67 -1.88
CA ARG A 123 -10.71 -13.15 -1.08
C ARG A 123 -11.87 -13.60 -1.97
N ASN A 124 -12.21 -14.90 -1.89
CA ASN A 124 -13.33 -15.52 -2.63
C ASN A 124 -13.21 -15.34 -4.15
N THR A 125 -11.99 -15.37 -4.69
CA THR A 125 -11.71 -15.35 -6.13
C THR A 125 -10.69 -16.40 -6.51
N ASP A 126 -10.52 -16.63 -7.80
CA ASP A 126 -9.52 -17.55 -8.34
C ASP A 126 -8.13 -16.91 -8.50
N LEU A 127 -7.90 -15.65 -8.02
CA LEU A 127 -6.64 -14.94 -8.26
C LEU A 127 -5.42 -15.75 -7.77
N GLU A 128 -5.49 -16.32 -6.58
CA GLU A 128 -4.40 -17.12 -6.03
C GLU A 128 -4.08 -18.34 -6.93
N LYS A 129 -5.12 -19.05 -7.36
CA LYS A 129 -4.98 -20.20 -8.27
C LYS A 129 -4.38 -19.76 -9.60
N ILE A 130 -4.89 -18.68 -10.21
CA ILE A 130 -4.40 -18.14 -11.47
C ILE A 130 -2.90 -17.82 -11.39
N LEU A 131 -2.46 -17.15 -10.33
CA LEU A 131 -1.07 -16.79 -10.14
C LEU A 131 -0.18 -18.01 -9.89
N LYS A 132 -0.63 -18.98 -9.07
CA LYS A 132 0.09 -20.22 -8.80
C LYS A 132 0.24 -21.08 -10.04
N ASP A 133 -0.82 -21.29 -10.81
CA ASP A 133 -0.81 -22.10 -12.03
C ASP A 133 0.17 -21.54 -13.09
N LYS A 134 0.44 -20.24 -13.05
CA LYS A 134 1.40 -19.55 -13.92
C LYS A 134 2.80 -19.39 -13.31
N GLY A 135 3.05 -19.95 -12.13
CA GLY A 135 4.35 -19.88 -11.45
C GLY A 135 4.75 -18.47 -10.99
N ILE A 136 3.77 -17.59 -10.75
CA ILE A 136 4.03 -16.21 -10.35
C ILE A 136 4.57 -16.14 -8.91
N GLN A 137 5.67 -15.44 -8.73
CA GLN A 137 6.35 -15.22 -7.45
C GLN A 137 6.36 -13.74 -7.05
N THR A 138 6.19 -12.84 -8.01
CA THR A 138 6.19 -11.39 -7.81
C THR A 138 4.91 -10.78 -8.36
N VAL A 139 4.33 -9.84 -7.65
CA VAL A 139 3.21 -9.04 -8.15
C VAL A 139 3.56 -7.55 -8.16
N ILE A 140 3.29 -6.89 -9.28
CA ILE A 140 3.27 -5.44 -9.38
C ILE A 140 1.83 -5.02 -9.13
N VAL A 141 1.59 -4.25 -8.07
CA VAL A 141 0.21 -3.88 -7.66
C VAL A 141 -0.04 -2.42 -7.97
N THR A 142 -1.07 -2.15 -8.76
CA THR A 142 -1.50 -0.80 -9.16
C THR A 142 -3.00 -0.63 -9.00
N GLY A 143 -3.47 0.60 -9.02
CA GLY A 143 -4.91 0.87 -9.04
C GLY A 143 -5.44 1.75 -7.92
N THR A 144 -6.72 1.59 -7.62
CA THR A 144 -7.48 2.44 -6.68
C THR A 144 -8.52 1.63 -5.88
N SER A 145 -8.86 1.98 -4.61
CA SER A 145 -8.18 3.02 -3.85
C SER A 145 -6.94 2.46 -3.17
N ALA A 146 -5.94 3.33 -2.98
CA ALA A 146 -4.68 2.95 -2.35
C ALA A 146 -4.88 2.25 -1.00
N ASN A 147 -5.70 2.81 -0.10
CA ASN A 147 -6.02 2.24 1.23
C ASN A 147 -7.10 1.15 1.22
N GLY A 148 -7.68 0.85 0.07
CA GLY A 148 -8.66 -0.21 -0.15
C GLY A 148 -8.05 -1.38 -0.91
N ALA A 149 -8.37 -1.47 -2.22
CA ALA A 149 -7.95 -2.58 -3.07
C ALA A 149 -6.43 -2.78 -3.09
N VAL A 150 -5.65 -1.71 -3.24
CA VAL A 150 -4.19 -1.80 -3.32
C VAL A 150 -3.59 -2.32 -2.03
N LEU A 151 -3.81 -1.65 -0.91
CA LEU A 151 -3.23 -2.03 0.39
C LEU A 151 -3.58 -3.46 0.76
N ASN A 152 -4.87 -3.81 0.68
CA ASN A 152 -5.32 -5.14 1.12
C ASN A 152 -4.83 -6.26 0.19
N THR A 153 -4.83 -6.06 -1.13
CA THR A 153 -4.34 -7.05 -2.07
C THR A 153 -2.82 -7.21 -1.99
N ALA A 154 -2.07 -6.10 -1.88
CA ALA A 154 -0.62 -6.14 -1.72
C ALA A 154 -0.20 -6.83 -0.41
N THR A 155 -0.88 -6.51 0.70
CA THR A 155 -0.68 -7.19 1.99
C THR A 155 -0.99 -8.69 1.88
N ALA A 156 -2.12 -9.04 1.27
CA ALA A 156 -2.51 -10.44 1.08
C ALA A 156 -1.51 -11.22 0.21
N ALA A 157 -0.91 -10.58 -0.81
CA ALA A 157 0.15 -11.17 -1.62
C ALA A 157 1.42 -11.41 -0.78
N ALA A 158 1.88 -10.40 -0.02
CA ALA A 158 3.05 -10.50 0.86
C ALA A 158 2.90 -11.63 1.89
N LEU A 159 1.73 -11.74 2.53
CA LEU A 159 1.44 -12.79 3.51
C LEU A 159 1.35 -14.20 2.90
N ARG A 160 1.19 -14.30 1.57
CA ARG A 160 1.27 -15.55 0.80
C ARG A 160 2.70 -15.86 0.32
N GLY A 161 3.70 -15.08 0.75
CA GLY A 161 5.10 -15.27 0.39
C GLY A 161 5.49 -14.70 -0.97
N MET A 162 4.63 -13.95 -1.63
CA MET A 162 4.96 -13.27 -2.89
C MET A 162 5.79 -12.01 -2.63
N LYS A 163 6.69 -11.67 -3.54
CA LYS A 163 7.30 -10.35 -3.59
C LYS A 163 6.29 -9.34 -4.12
N VAL A 164 6.25 -8.18 -3.51
CA VAL A 164 5.35 -7.07 -3.89
C VAL A 164 6.18 -5.90 -4.40
N VAL A 165 5.90 -5.48 -5.62
CA VAL A 165 6.44 -4.25 -6.21
C VAL A 165 5.29 -3.25 -6.28
N LEU A 166 5.46 -2.09 -5.65
CA LEU A 166 4.43 -1.07 -5.58
C LEU A 166 4.93 0.22 -6.24
N PRO A 167 4.55 0.49 -7.51
CA PRO A 167 4.79 1.78 -8.15
C PRO A 167 3.90 2.83 -7.50
N VAL A 168 4.49 3.78 -6.77
CA VAL A 168 3.70 4.77 -6.01
C VAL A 168 2.97 5.78 -6.90
N ASP A 169 3.42 5.96 -8.14
CA ASP A 169 2.74 6.73 -9.18
C ASP A 169 1.65 5.93 -9.92
N GLY A 170 1.51 4.65 -9.60
CA GLY A 170 0.49 3.73 -10.10
C GLY A 170 -0.63 3.45 -9.11
N ILE A 171 -0.61 4.05 -7.94
CA ILE A 171 -1.68 3.93 -6.94
C ILE A 171 -2.34 5.28 -6.71
N SER A 172 -3.63 5.27 -6.36
CA SER A 172 -4.36 6.51 -6.12
C SER A 172 -5.41 6.38 -5.02
N ALA A 173 -5.66 7.49 -4.35
CA ALA A 173 -6.71 7.63 -3.34
C ALA A 173 -7.46 8.96 -3.53
N SER A 174 -8.32 9.31 -2.60
CA SER A 174 -9.02 10.59 -2.60
C SER A 174 -8.12 11.76 -2.21
N ASP A 175 -7.04 11.47 -1.48
CA ASP A 175 -6.09 12.47 -0.97
C ASP A 175 -4.65 11.91 -0.90
N THR A 176 -3.69 12.83 -0.80
CA THR A 176 -2.25 12.50 -0.79
C THR A 176 -1.79 11.85 0.51
N TYR A 177 -2.43 12.17 1.64
CA TYR A 177 -2.08 11.55 2.93
C TYR A 177 -2.35 10.04 2.87
N THR A 178 -3.49 9.66 2.32
CA THR A 178 -3.86 8.26 2.14
C THR A 178 -2.85 7.50 1.25
N GLU A 179 -2.39 8.10 0.16
CA GLU A 179 -1.37 7.50 -0.72
C GLU A 179 -0.02 7.37 0.01
N GLN A 180 0.40 8.42 0.72
CA GLN A 180 1.64 8.40 1.51
C GLN A 180 1.57 7.37 2.64
N TYR A 181 0.43 7.29 3.35
CA TYR A 181 0.20 6.29 4.39
C TYR A 181 0.39 4.87 3.85
N VAL A 182 -0.21 4.56 2.70
CA VAL A 182 -0.09 3.22 2.11
C VAL A 182 1.35 2.92 1.72
N ALA A 183 2.04 3.85 1.06
CA ALA A 183 3.44 3.69 0.72
C ALA A 183 4.30 3.45 1.97
N TRP A 184 4.11 4.26 3.02
CA TRP A 184 4.82 4.09 4.28
C TRP A 184 4.49 2.76 4.96
N HIS A 185 3.21 2.40 5.05
CA HIS A 185 2.74 1.15 5.66
C HIS A 185 3.40 -0.07 5.01
N MET A 186 3.38 -0.13 3.69
CA MET A 186 3.88 -1.29 2.94
C MET A 186 5.36 -1.59 3.17
N VAL A 187 6.16 -0.61 3.56
CA VAL A 187 7.61 -0.80 3.84
C VAL A 187 7.97 -0.70 5.33
N ASN A 188 6.98 -0.55 6.21
CA ASN A 188 7.20 -0.49 7.66
C ASN A 188 6.37 -1.53 8.45
N ALA A 189 5.27 -2.03 7.88
CA ALA A 189 4.43 -2.99 8.59
C ALA A 189 5.13 -4.35 8.75
N PRO A 190 5.10 -4.97 9.96
CA PRO A 190 5.62 -6.31 10.20
C PRO A 190 5.04 -7.32 9.21
N ALA A 191 5.84 -8.33 8.81
CA ALA A 191 5.52 -9.38 7.85
C ALA A 191 5.22 -8.93 6.41
N VAL A 192 4.99 -7.66 6.14
CA VAL A 192 4.74 -7.10 4.80
C VAL A 192 5.98 -6.42 4.24
N ALA A 193 6.63 -5.59 5.05
CA ALA A 193 7.79 -4.81 4.66
C ALA A 193 8.95 -5.63 4.06
N PRO A 194 9.31 -6.83 4.57
CA PRO A 194 10.39 -7.63 3.98
C PRO A 194 10.12 -8.09 2.55
N SER A 195 8.86 -8.19 2.15
CA SER A 195 8.44 -8.63 0.82
C SER A 195 8.14 -7.48 -0.14
N THR A 196 8.14 -6.22 0.33
CA THR A 196 7.69 -5.07 -0.45
C THR A 196 8.82 -4.17 -0.90
N THR A 197 8.80 -3.78 -2.17
CA THR A 197 9.66 -2.74 -2.72
C THR A 197 8.82 -1.62 -3.31
N LEU A 198 9.07 -0.38 -2.88
CA LEU A 198 8.47 0.81 -3.50
C LEU A 198 9.33 1.27 -4.68
N THR A 199 8.65 1.63 -5.75
CA THR A 199 9.26 2.13 -6.98
C THR A 199 8.37 3.19 -7.64
N LYS A 200 8.70 3.62 -8.84
CA LYS A 200 7.81 4.32 -9.77
C LYS A 200 7.89 3.67 -11.13
N THR A 201 6.88 3.88 -11.95
CA THR A 201 6.74 3.18 -13.24
C THR A 201 7.99 3.30 -14.12
N GLU A 202 8.64 4.46 -14.17
CA GLU A 202 9.86 4.68 -14.97
C GLU A 202 11.12 3.96 -14.45
N LEU A 203 11.10 3.49 -13.20
CA LEU A 203 12.20 2.74 -12.58
C LEU A 203 12.02 1.21 -12.68
N LEU A 204 10.89 0.75 -13.27
CA LEU A 204 10.67 -0.66 -13.58
C LEU A 204 11.41 -1.05 -14.86
N LYS A 205 12.07 -2.21 -14.80
CA LYS A 205 12.72 -2.87 -15.94
C LYS A 205 12.20 -4.31 -16.05
N PHE A 206 11.99 -4.74 -17.29
CA PHE A 206 11.45 -6.04 -17.66
C PHE A 206 12.47 -6.89 -18.37
#